data_b3de0969be3f876e01e56d7fed548331
#
_entry.id   b3de0969be3f876e01e56d7fed548331
#
_cell.length_a   1.000
_cell.length_b   1.000
_cell.length_c   1.000
_cell.angle_alpha   90.00
_cell.angle_beta   90.00
_cell.angle_gamma   90.00
#
_symmetry.space_group_name_H-M   'P 1'
#
loop_
_entity.id
_entity.type
_entity.pdbx_description
1 polymer ?
#
loop_
_entity_poly.entity_id
_entity_poly.type
_entity_poly.pdbx_seq_one_letter_code
_entity_poly.pdbx_strand_id
1 'polypeptide(L)'
;MNGNDFMAWVLRSPFHGMLSGGMMLVTVTGRKTGKAYTLPVEYVQEDGSLWVMSKRNRRWWRNLEGDATVGLMLRRKSIQGVGRLHTDPSVVQSRLATYLRHMPMSAKALGIRMENKSPNTDDLAQVAGDLIFIQIELLK
;
A
#
# COMPACT_ATOMS: atom_id res chain seq x y z
N MET A 1 -15.04 2.17 17.01
CA MET A 1 -15.50 2.27 15.60
C MET A 1 -15.10 1.02 14.87
N ASN A 2 -16.02 0.33 14.26
CA ASN A 2 -15.71 -0.84 13.45
C ASN A 2 -15.40 -0.42 12.00
N GLY A 3 -14.99 -1.37 11.14
CA GLY A 3 -14.62 -1.05 9.78
C GLY A 3 -15.73 -0.44 8.96
N ASN A 4 -16.98 -0.87 9.19
CA ASN A 4 -18.16 -0.34 8.48
C ASN A 4 -18.42 1.11 8.84
N ASP A 5 -18.29 1.46 10.13
CA ASP A 5 -18.50 2.83 10.59
C ASP A 5 -17.43 3.75 10.03
N PHE A 6 -16.17 3.29 9.99
CA PHE A 6 -15.08 4.05 9.42
C PHE A 6 -15.29 4.31 7.93
N MET A 7 -15.69 3.29 7.17
CA MET A 7 -15.96 3.43 5.74
C MET A 7 -17.12 4.37 5.46
N ALA A 8 -18.19 4.27 6.28
CA ALA A 8 -19.32 5.19 6.16
C ALA A 8 -18.88 6.63 6.43
N TRP A 9 -18.00 6.83 7.42
CA TRP A 9 -17.47 8.14 7.73
C TRP A 9 -16.64 8.71 6.58
N VAL A 10 -15.75 7.89 6.00
CA VAL A 10 -14.90 8.32 4.89
C VAL A 10 -15.75 8.70 3.67
N LEU A 11 -16.79 7.94 3.37
CA LEU A 11 -17.68 8.22 2.24
C LEU A 11 -18.42 9.55 2.39
N ARG A 12 -18.61 10.01 3.63
CA ARG A 12 -19.27 11.29 3.93
C ARG A 12 -18.30 12.45 4.10
N SER A 13 -16.99 12.16 4.10
CA SER A 13 -15.95 13.15 4.39
C SER A 13 -15.28 13.64 3.10
N PRO A 14 -14.46 14.72 3.20
CA PRO A 14 -13.67 15.19 2.08
C PRO A 14 -12.69 14.15 1.52
N PHE A 15 -12.36 13.12 2.30
CA PHE A 15 -11.48 12.06 1.86
C PHE A 15 -12.08 11.18 0.76
N HIS A 16 -13.39 11.30 0.53
CA HIS A 16 -14.07 10.55 -0.53
C HIS A 16 -13.41 10.71 -1.89
N GLY A 17 -12.96 11.91 -2.22
CA GLY A 17 -12.28 12.17 -3.49
C GLY A 17 -10.93 11.48 -3.61
N MET A 18 -10.28 11.20 -2.47
CA MET A 18 -8.97 10.53 -2.45
C MET A 18 -9.07 9.08 -2.87
N LEU A 19 -10.22 8.45 -2.68
CA LEU A 19 -10.44 7.04 -3.03
C LEU A 19 -10.58 6.82 -4.54
N SER A 20 -10.71 7.90 -5.30
CA SER A 20 -10.92 7.82 -6.75
C SER A 20 -9.63 7.86 -7.56
N GLY A 21 -8.51 8.29 -6.98
CA GLY A 21 -7.27 8.48 -7.72
C GLY A 21 -6.03 8.14 -6.93
N GLY A 22 -5.60 6.89 -6.95
CA GLY A 22 -4.35 6.49 -6.32
C GLY A 22 -4.42 6.20 -4.82
N MET A 23 -5.60 6.36 -4.22
CA MET A 23 -5.81 6.07 -2.79
C MET A 23 -6.95 5.07 -2.63
N MET A 24 -6.83 4.21 -1.62
CA MET A 24 -7.88 3.26 -1.28
C MET A 24 -7.90 3.03 0.23
N LEU A 25 -8.97 2.40 0.71
CA LEU A 25 -9.03 1.93 2.10
C LEU A 25 -8.73 0.44 2.11
N VAL A 26 -7.84 0.03 3.02
CA VAL A 26 -7.52 -1.38 3.25
C VAL A 26 -8.02 -1.76 4.63
N THR A 27 -8.74 -2.87 4.71
CA THR A 27 -9.18 -3.44 5.99
C THR A 27 -8.41 -4.74 6.22
N VAL A 28 -7.65 -4.78 7.31
CA VAL A 28 -6.89 -5.96 7.71
C VAL A 28 -7.45 -6.50 9.03
N THR A 29 -7.29 -7.80 9.25
CA THR A 29 -7.71 -8.42 10.51
C THR A 29 -6.48 -8.60 11.40
N GLY A 30 -6.57 -8.09 12.62
CA GLY A 30 -5.49 -8.22 13.59
C GLY A 30 -5.25 -9.68 13.97
N ARG A 31 -4.00 -10.13 13.89
CA ARG A 31 -3.64 -11.53 14.14
C ARG A 31 -3.83 -11.92 15.61
N LYS A 32 -3.61 -10.97 16.52
CA LYS A 32 -3.71 -11.21 17.96
C LYS A 32 -5.10 -11.01 18.50
N THR A 33 -5.83 -10.04 17.99
CA THR A 33 -7.12 -9.64 18.56
C THR A 33 -8.32 -10.07 17.73
N GLY A 34 -8.12 -10.41 16.45
CA GLY A 34 -9.21 -10.68 15.52
C GLY A 34 -10.01 -9.44 15.10
N LYS A 35 -9.61 -8.27 15.57
CA LYS A 35 -10.30 -7.02 15.24
C LYS A 35 -9.91 -6.52 13.86
N ALA A 36 -10.87 -5.91 13.17
CA ALA A 36 -10.61 -5.31 11.86
C ALA A 36 -10.04 -3.92 12.04
N TYR A 37 -9.03 -3.60 11.24
CA TYR A 37 -8.43 -2.27 11.15
C TYR A 37 -8.58 -1.77 9.73
N THR A 38 -9.04 -0.53 9.57
CA THR A 38 -9.16 0.08 8.25
C THR A 38 -8.28 1.32 8.20
N LEU A 39 -7.49 1.44 7.13
CA LEU A 39 -6.59 2.58 6.97
C LEU A 39 -6.52 2.98 5.50
N PRO A 40 -6.32 4.30 5.24
CA PRO A 40 -6.11 4.77 3.88
C PRO A 40 -4.67 4.51 3.44
N VAL A 41 -4.50 4.05 2.22
CA VAL A 41 -3.18 3.80 1.64
C VAL A 41 -3.14 4.26 0.20
N GLU A 42 -1.97 4.70 -0.24
CA GLU A 42 -1.68 4.96 -1.63
C GLU A 42 -1.35 3.62 -2.32
N TYR A 43 -1.74 3.48 -3.56
CA TYR A 43 -1.46 2.27 -4.31
C TYR A 43 -1.08 2.58 -5.75
N VAL A 44 -0.38 1.65 -6.38
CA VAL A 44 -0.10 1.63 -7.81
C VAL A 44 -0.62 0.32 -8.38
N GLN A 45 -1.39 0.40 -9.45
CA GLN A 45 -1.87 -0.80 -10.13
C GLN A 45 -0.90 -1.14 -11.27
N GLU A 46 -0.42 -2.38 -11.27
CA GLU A 46 0.49 -2.86 -12.29
C GLU A 46 0.37 -4.37 -12.43
N ASP A 47 0.32 -4.85 -13.66
CA ASP A 47 0.24 -6.29 -13.99
C ASP A 47 -0.89 -7.03 -13.27
N GLY A 48 -2.04 -6.35 -13.13
CA GLY A 48 -3.21 -6.94 -12.50
C GLY A 48 -3.18 -6.96 -10.97
N SER A 49 -2.11 -6.46 -10.36
CA SER A 49 -1.98 -6.37 -8.91
C SER A 49 -2.01 -4.93 -8.45
N LEU A 50 -2.39 -4.74 -7.19
CA LEU A 50 -2.25 -3.46 -6.51
C LEU A 50 -1.02 -3.53 -5.62
N TRP A 51 -0.19 -2.50 -5.68
CA TRP A 51 1.06 -2.44 -4.92
C TRP A 51 0.97 -1.32 -3.90
N VAL A 52 1.20 -1.66 -2.64
CA VAL A 52 1.17 -0.72 -1.52
C VAL A 52 2.54 -0.72 -0.85
N MET A 53 3.09 0.46 -0.62
CA MET A 53 4.35 0.64 0.07
C MET A 53 4.08 1.01 1.53
N SER A 54 4.84 0.43 2.45
CA SER A 54 4.77 0.79 3.85
C SER A 54 6.15 0.89 4.46
N LYS A 55 6.29 1.71 5.49
CA LYS A 55 7.50 1.72 6.29
C LYS A 55 7.58 0.42 7.08
N ARG A 56 8.77 -0.15 7.12
CA ARG A 56 9.02 -1.44 7.78
C ARG A 56 8.69 -1.41 9.27
N ASN A 57 8.84 -0.26 9.92
CA ASN A 57 8.59 -0.12 11.36
C ASN A 57 7.10 -0.02 11.73
N ARG A 58 6.22 0.05 10.74
CA ARG A 58 4.78 0.01 11.01
C ARG A 58 4.33 -1.42 11.29
N ARG A 59 3.23 -1.57 12.04
CA ARG A 59 2.76 -2.89 12.49
C ARG A 59 1.62 -3.44 11.66
N TRP A 60 0.86 -2.61 10.98
CA TRP A 60 -0.36 -3.05 10.33
C TRP A 60 -0.13 -4.12 9.27
N TRP A 61 0.95 -4.02 8.52
CA TRP A 61 1.24 -4.98 7.45
C TRP A 61 1.65 -6.35 7.98
N ARG A 62 2.10 -6.43 9.22
CA ARG A 62 2.49 -7.71 9.83
C ARG A 62 1.30 -8.66 9.96
N ASN A 63 0.08 -8.13 9.97
CA ASN A 63 -1.13 -8.95 9.98
C ASN A 63 -1.34 -9.71 8.66
N LEU A 64 -0.55 -9.42 7.64
CA LEU A 64 -0.64 -10.07 6.33
C LEU A 64 0.43 -11.14 6.14
N GLU A 65 1.24 -11.45 7.14
CA GLU A 65 2.23 -12.52 7.05
C GLU A 65 1.53 -13.85 6.76
N GLY A 66 2.06 -14.60 5.78
CA GLY A 66 1.48 -15.87 5.37
C GLY A 66 0.32 -15.74 4.40
N ASP A 67 0.24 -14.64 3.68
CA ASP A 67 -0.80 -14.34 2.70
C ASP A 67 -2.19 -14.27 3.34
N ALA A 68 -2.69 -13.09 3.53
CA ALA A 68 -3.97 -12.87 4.21
C ALA A 68 -4.98 -12.16 3.32
N THR A 69 -6.25 -12.50 3.49
CA THR A 69 -7.35 -11.81 2.82
C THR A 69 -7.51 -10.41 3.41
N VAL A 70 -7.71 -9.43 2.55
CA VAL A 70 -7.93 -8.04 2.93
C VAL A 70 -9.21 -7.54 2.28
N GLY A 71 -9.89 -6.61 2.99
CA GLY A 71 -10.99 -5.87 2.40
C GLY A 71 -10.46 -4.59 1.77
N LEU A 72 -11.02 -4.20 0.64
CA LEU A 72 -10.63 -3.00 -0.07
C LEU A 72 -11.84 -2.14 -0.40
N MET A 73 -11.71 -0.84 -0.21
CA MET A 73 -12.62 0.13 -0.81
C MET A 73 -11.84 0.85 -1.88
N LEU A 74 -12.11 0.50 -3.13
CA LEU A 74 -11.37 0.97 -4.29
C LEU A 74 -12.36 1.59 -5.27
N ARG A 75 -12.19 2.87 -5.59
CA ARG A 75 -13.05 3.55 -6.55
C ARG A 75 -14.54 3.38 -6.22
N ARG A 76 -14.91 3.52 -4.94
CA ARG A 76 -16.28 3.39 -4.43
C ARG A 76 -16.84 1.97 -4.45
N LYS A 77 -15.99 0.97 -4.70
CA LYS A 77 -16.39 -0.43 -4.68
C LYS A 77 -15.73 -1.17 -3.55
N SER A 78 -16.50 -1.99 -2.86
CA SER A 78 -15.99 -2.88 -1.83
C SER A 78 -15.58 -4.19 -2.50
N ILE A 79 -14.30 -4.53 -2.38
CA ILE A 79 -13.71 -5.69 -3.05
C ILE A 79 -12.84 -6.43 -2.05
N GLN A 80 -12.63 -7.72 -2.24
CA GLN A 80 -11.68 -8.47 -1.45
C GLN A 80 -10.45 -8.81 -2.27
N GLY A 81 -9.32 -8.93 -1.60
CA GLY A 81 -8.08 -9.33 -2.21
C GLY A 81 -7.25 -10.17 -1.26
N VAL A 82 -6.15 -10.71 -1.78
CA VAL A 82 -5.15 -11.42 -0.98
C VAL A 82 -3.88 -10.59 -0.97
N GLY A 83 -3.41 -10.23 0.23
CA GLY A 83 -2.18 -9.47 0.43
C GLY A 83 -0.99 -10.40 0.61
N ARG A 84 0.06 -10.14 -0.15
CA ARG A 84 1.32 -10.89 -0.09
C ARG A 84 2.45 -9.93 0.20
N LEU A 85 3.28 -10.25 1.19
CA LEU A 85 4.37 -9.39 1.61
C LEU A 85 5.63 -9.63 0.81
N HIS A 86 6.33 -8.55 0.49
CA HIS A 86 7.68 -8.56 -0.09
C HIS A 86 8.57 -7.77 0.84
N THR A 87 9.43 -8.47 1.59
CA THR A 87 10.27 -7.88 2.63
C THR A 87 11.76 -7.98 2.34
N ASP A 88 12.17 -8.77 1.34
CA ASP A 88 13.56 -8.88 0.92
C ASP A 88 14.04 -7.55 0.36
N PRO A 89 15.12 -6.94 0.89
CA PRO A 89 15.57 -5.61 0.44
C PRO A 89 15.86 -5.52 -1.05
N SER A 90 16.37 -6.59 -1.69
CA SER A 90 16.65 -6.54 -3.13
C SER A 90 15.36 -6.50 -3.95
N VAL A 91 14.34 -7.25 -3.52
CA VAL A 91 13.02 -7.23 -4.17
C VAL A 91 12.35 -5.88 -3.93
N VAL A 92 12.44 -5.35 -2.71
CA VAL A 92 11.88 -4.05 -2.35
C VAL A 92 12.53 -2.96 -3.20
N GLN A 93 13.85 -2.99 -3.37
CA GLN A 93 14.56 -1.99 -4.17
C GLN A 93 14.08 -1.99 -5.62
N SER A 94 13.96 -3.16 -6.22
CA SER A 94 13.48 -3.30 -7.59
C SER A 94 12.05 -2.79 -7.73
N ARG A 95 11.18 -3.17 -6.80
CA ARG A 95 9.77 -2.74 -6.84
C ARG A 95 9.64 -1.24 -6.58
N LEU A 96 10.48 -0.69 -5.71
CA LEU A 96 10.48 0.74 -5.42
C LEU A 96 10.82 1.55 -6.67
N ALA A 97 11.79 1.11 -7.46
CA ALA A 97 12.14 1.77 -8.71
C ALA A 97 10.94 1.86 -9.65
N THR A 98 10.20 0.75 -9.80
CA THR A 98 8.99 0.71 -10.61
C THR A 98 7.89 1.58 -10.04
N TYR A 99 7.68 1.50 -8.73
CA TYR A 99 6.66 2.29 -8.03
C TYR A 99 6.87 3.78 -8.25
N LEU A 100 8.11 4.25 -8.15
CA LEU A 100 8.43 5.68 -8.29
C LEU A 100 8.28 6.19 -9.72
N ARG A 101 8.34 5.32 -10.72
CA ARG A 101 8.05 5.73 -12.10
C ARG A 101 6.57 6.06 -12.28
N HIS A 102 5.69 5.38 -11.52
CA HIS A 102 4.25 5.66 -11.53
C HIS A 102 3.89 6.79 -10.57
N MET A 103 4.65 6.95 -9.49
CA MET A 103 4.39 7.91 -8.43
C MET A 103 5.63 8.75 -8.13
N PRO A 104 6.07 9.59 -9.08
CA PRO A 104 7.33 10.33 -8.90
C PRO A 104 7.31 11.31 -7.73
N MET A 105 6.14 11.80 -7.35
CA MET A 105 6.01 12.69 -6.20
C MET A 105 6.40 12.02 -4.88
N SER A 106 6.25 10.69 -4.81
CA SER A 106 6.63 9.96 -3.61
C SER A 106 8.14 9.91 -3.40
N ALA A 107 8.93 10.06 -4.47
CA ALA A 107 10.39 10.08 -4.36
C ALA A 107 10.88 11.22 -3.47
N LYS A 108 10.28 12.39 -3.60
CA LYS A 108 10.64 13.56 -2.79
C LYS A 108 10.41 13.30 -1.31
N ALA A 109 9.27 12.70 -0.98
CA ALA A 109 8.93 12.38 0.41
C ALA A 109 9.89 11.35 1.01
N LEU A 110 10.46 10.46 0.18
CA LEU A 110 11.39 9.44 0.62
C LEU A 110 12.85 9.91 0.59
N GLY A 111 13.13 11.11 0.08
CA GLY A 111 14.48 11.61 -0.06
C GLY A 111 15.27 10.97 -1.20
N ILE A 112 14.57 10.48 -2.21
CA ILE A 112 15.18 9.84 -3.38
C ILE A 112 15.22 10.83 -4.53
N ARG A 113 16.42 11.01 -5.11
CA ARG A 113 16.59 11.89 -6.26
C ARG A 113 16.09 11.20 -7.52
N MET A 114 15.39 11.96 -8.34
CA MET A 114 14.96 11.50 -9.67
C MET A 114 15.88 12.13 -10.72
N GLU A 115 16.52 11.30 -11.52
CA GLU A 115 17.44 11.73 -12.56
C GLU A 115 16.95 11.15 -13.89
N ASN A 116 16.68 12.03 -14.87
CA ASN A 116 16.14 11.61 -16.16
C ASN A 116 14.92 10.69 -16.04
N LYS A 117 14.00 11.06 -15.15
CA LYS A 117 12.76 10.31 -14.86
C LYS A 117 12.99 8.94 -14.23
N SER A 118 14.20 8.67 -13.76
CA SER A 118 14.52 7.42 -13.06
C SER A 118 15.07 7.73 -11.68
N PRO A 119 14.74 6.90 -10.67
CA PRO A 119 15.26 7.11 -9.33
C PRO A 119 16.76 6.80 -9.25
N ASN A 120 17.47 7.59 -8.45
CA ASN A 120 18.90 7.38 -8.21
C ASN A 120 19.11 6.03 -7.51
N THR A 121 20.01 5.21 -8.05
CA THR A 121 20.23 3.84 -7.57
C THR A 121 20.75 3.77 -6.14
N ASP A 122 21.68 4.68 -5.79
CA ASP A 122 22.24 4.68 -4.43
C ASP A 122 21.19 5.08 -3.41
N ASP A 123 20.35 6.06 -3.74
CA ASP A 123 19.26 6.49 -2.87
C ASP A 123 18.25 5.36 -2.68
N LEU A 124 17.92 4.62 -3.76
CA LEU A 124 17.03 3.47 -3.67
C LEU A 124 17.56 2.41 -2.70
N ALA A 125 18.85 2.11 -2.80
CA ALA A 125 19.47 1.10 -1.95
C ALA A 125 19.40 1.49 -0.48
N GLN A 126 19.61 2.77 -0.17
CA GLN A 126 19.54 3.27 1.21
C GLN A 126 18.13 3.18 1.78
N VAL A 127 17.13 3.55 0.99
CA VAL A 127 15.75 3.63 1.45
C VAL A 127 15.07 2.26 1.50
N ALA A 128 15.47 1.33 0.61
CA ALA A 128 14.81 0.03 0.48
C ALA A 128 14.82 -0.78 1.78
N GLY A 129 15.85 -0.63 2.62
CA GLY A 129 15.92 -1.31 3.90
C GLY A 129 14.86 -0.89 4.91
N ASP A 130 14.30 0.30 4.74
CA ASP A 130 13.30 0.86 5.63
C ASP A 130 11.86 0.64 5.15
N LEU A 131 11.69 -0.03 4.02
CA LEU A 131 10.39 -0.19 3.38
C LEU A 131 10.06 -1.66 3.16
N ILE A 132 8.76 -1.94 3.00
CA ILE A 132 8.25 -3.21 2.49
C ILE A 132 7.19 -2.90 1.43
N PHE A 133 6.86 -3.90 0.63
CA PHE A 133 5.75 -3.81 -0.31
C PHE A 133 4.72 -4.89 -0.03
N ILE A 134 3.47 -4.54 -0.27
CA ILE A 134 2.36 -5.46 -0.21
C ILE A 134 1.79 -5.55 -1.62
N GLN A 135 1.75 -6.76 -2.16
CA GLN A 135 1.11 -7.05 -3.44
C GLN A 135 -0.28 -7.58 -3.13
N ILE A 136 -1.30 -6.93 -3.66
CA ILE A 136 -2.68 -7.36 -3.45
C ILE A 136 -3.25 -7.84 -4.76
N GLU A 137 -3.66 -9.11 -4.77
CA GLU A 137 -4.38 -9.70 -5.90
C GLU A 137 -5.87 -9.66 -5.60
N LEU A 138 -6.63 -9.08 -6.51
CA LEU A 138 -8.07 -8.96 -6.30
C LEU A 138 -8.76 -10.32 -6.49
N LEU A 139 -9.67 -10.63 -5.60
CA LEU A 139 -10.52 -11.82 -5.71
C LEU A 139 -11.70 -11.46 -6.62
N LYS A 140 -11.93 -12.34 -7.59
CA LYS A 140 -13.04 -12.15 -8.53
C LYS A 140 -14.33 -12.79 -8.01
#